data_5821879bb17efb4d6b4a26ee49a27f88
#
_entry.id   5821879bb17efb4d6b4a26ee49a27f88
#
_cell.length_a   1.000
_cell.length_b   1.000
_cell.length_c   1.000
_cell.angle_alpha   90.00
_cell.angle_beta   90.00
_cell.angle_gamma   90.00
#
_symmetry.space_group_name_H-M   'P 1'
#
loop_
_entity.id
_entity.type
_entity.pdbx_description
1 polymer ?
#
loop_
_entity_poly.entity_id
_entity_poly.type
_entity_poly.pdbx_seq_one_letter_code
_entity_poly.pdbx_strand_id
1 'polypeptide(L)'
;MRLRNFIIAYTLVPAMLVFAVRRPAPPPQNRYSQVVDLTATTLSRTGSEARSGTRIISPAALLPGTWGAAQIPADRLIGPLVVMELNASSAEISIDDVANWEAQHGPVPLGAIVAVRRVGTTRRLASDSFPVSADAAQFLMDARDTRGFVVETAASLGSDRKLCRQIALHGNYVVEGTSRLAALPETGSLIIVAPGKNSNATESPVRVLAMRG
;
A
#
# COMPACT_ATOMS: atom_id res chain seq x y z
N MET A 1 -74.51 66.98 11.33
CA MET A 1 -74.34 65.53 11.35
C MET A 1 -73.28 65.15 10.29
N ARG A 2 -72.02 64.92 10.62
CA ARG A 2 -70.93 64.67 9.68
C ARG A 2 -70.47 63.20 9.85
N LEU A 3 -70.74 62.40 8.77
CA LEU A 3 -70.14 61.03 8.67
C LEU A 3 -68.65 61.16 8.39
N ARG A 4 -67.85 60.52 9.19
CA ARG A 4 -66.43 60.33 8.95
C ARG A 4 -66.23 58.98 8.30
N ASN A 5 -65.80 58.99 7.07
CA ASN A 5 -65.40 57.82 6.32
C ASN A 5 -64.06 57.33 6.87
N PHE A 6 -64.00 56.11 7.40
CA PHE A 6 -62.76 55.40 7.71
C PHE A 6 -62.31 54.58 6.49
N ILE A 7 -61.23 55.04 5.87
CA ILE A 7 -60.55 54.29 4.81
C ILE A 7 -59.57 53.32 5.53
N ILE A 8 -59.87 52.03 5.46
CA ILE A 8 -58.91 50.99 5.87
C ILE A 8 -57.97 50.69 4.72
N ALA A 9 -56.72 51.18 4.82
CA ALA A 9 -55.69 50.84 3.85
C ALA A 9 -55.15 49.42 4.16
N TYR A 10 -55.46 48.47 3.31
CA TYR A 10 -54.83 47.17 3.31
C TYR A 10 -53.40 47.27 2.69
N THR A 11 -52.39 47.24 3.51
CA THR A 11 -51.00 47.07 3.06
C THR A 11 -50.75 45.63 2.73
N LEU A 12 -50.74 45.28 1.46
CA LEU A 12 -50.27 44.00 0.95
C LEU A 12 -48.74 43.92 1.16
N VAL A 13 -48.30 43.14 2.14
CA VAL A 13 -46.89 42.77 2.29
C VAL A 13 -46.63 41.60 1.34
N PRO A 14 -45.80 41.74 0.29
CA PRO A 14 -45.46 40.60 -0.54
C PRO A 14 -44.61 39.65 0.27
N ALA A 15 -45.13 38.45 0.53
CA ALA A 15 -44.37 37.36 1.09
C ALA A 15 -43.28 36.95 0.07
N MET A 16 -42.08 37.46 0.24
CA MET A 16 -40.92 37.06 -0.52
C MET A 16 -40.55 35.62 -0.11
N LEU A 17 -40.95 34.63 -0.89
CA LEU A 17 -40.59 33.23 -0.71
C LEU A 17 -39.09 33.10 -1.03
N VAL A 18 -38.21 33.19 -0.02
CA VAL A 18 -36.78 32.95 -0.18
C VAL A 18 -36.59 31.46 -0.38
N PHE A 19 -36.52 31.00 -1.61
CA PHE A 19 -35.99 29.68 -1.92
C PHE A 19 -34.52 29.62 -1.50
N ALA A 20 -34.25 29.07 -0.32
CA ALA A 20 -32.92 28.69 0.05
C ALA A 20 -32.46 27.56 -0.88
N VAL A 21 -31.78 27.93 -1.94
CA VAL A 21 -31.07 26.97 -2.80
C VAL A 21 -30.02 26.32 -1.91
N ARG A 22 -30.31 25.11 -1.42
CA ARG A 22 -29.31 24.28 -0.71
C ARG A 22 -28.16 24.08 -1.70
N ARG A 23 -27.05 24.75 -1.44
CA ARG A 23 -25.79 24.41 -2.14
C ARG A 23 -25.53 22.92 -1.93
N PRO A 24 -25.27 22.14 -2.99
CA PRO A 24 -24.88 20.75 -2.81
C PRO A 24 -23.69 20.72 -1.88
N ALA A 25 -23.68 19.73 -0.97
CA ALA A 25 -22.54 19.52 -0.08
C ALA A 25 -21.28 19.41 -0.96
N PRO A 26 -20.15 20.05 -0.56
CA PRO A 26 -18.92 19.88 -1.29
C PRO A 26 -18.62 18.37 -1.40
N PRO A 27 -18.11 17.90 -2.55
CA PRO A 27 -17.77 16.51 -2.71
C PRO A 27 -16.84 16.09 -1.56
N PRO A 28 -16.97 14.84 -1.06
CA PRO A 28 -16.10 14.38 0.01
C PRO A 28 -14.65 14.61 -0.42
N GLN A 29 -13.91 15.35 0.40
CA GLN A 29 -12.51 15.61 0.13
C GLN A 29 -11.81 14.25 0.08
N ASN A 30 -11.23 13.93 -1.07
CA ASN A 30 -10.47 12.71 -1.22
C ASN A 30 -9.28 12.78 -0.24
N ARG A 31 -9.25 11.89 0.73
CA ARG A 31 -8.17 11.81 1.73
C ARG A 31 -6.80 11.59 1.05
N TYR A 32 -6.82 11.07 -0.17
CA TYR A 32 -5.63 10.78 -0.96
C TYR A 32 -5.57 11.74 -2.15
N SER A 33 -4.56 12.60 -2.16
CA SER A 33 -4.37 13.62 -3.19
C SER A 33 -3.61 13.14 -4.41
N GLN A 34 -2.85 12.05 -4.27
CA GLN A 34 -2.00 11.54 -5.34
C GLN A 34 -1.95 10.01 -5.37
N VAL A 35 -2.02 9.45 -6.59
CA VAL A 35 -1.80 8.02 -6.84
C VAL A 35 -0.44 7.84 -7.51
N VAL A 36 0.39 6.96 -6.94
CA VAL A 36 1.69 6.57 -7.48
C VAL A 36 1.60 5.12 -7.95
N ASP A 37 1.87 4.89 -9.22
CA ASP A 37 1.97 3.55 -9.77
C ASP A 37 3.37 2.99 -9.50
N LEU A 38 3.44 1.95 -8.71
CA LEU A 38 4.67 1.26 -8.31
C LEU A 38 5.00 0.10 -9.24
N THR A 39 4.15 -0.19 -10.22
CA THR A 39 4.35 -1.27 -11.17
C THR A 39 5.48 -0.89 -12.12
N ALA A 40 6.52 -1.71 -12.21
CA ALA A 40 7.58 -1.51 -13.18
C ALA A 40 7.10 -1.87 -14.58
N THR A 41 7.41 -1.01 -15.55
CA THR A 41 7.16 -1.32 -16.95
C THR A 41 8.17 -2.34 -17.43
N THR A 42 7.70 -3.47 -17.90
CA THR A 42 8.55 -4.50 -18.50
C THR A 42 8.96 -4.07 -19.91
N LEU A 43 10.23 -3.72 -20.10
CA LEU A 43 10.84 -3.51 -21.41
C LEU A 43 11.60 -4.78 -21.80
N SER A 44 10.94 -5.94 -21.83
CA SER A 44 11.59 -7.16 -22.32
C SER A 44 11.60 -7.16 -23.85
N ARG A 45 12.79 -6.98 -24.43
CA ARG A 45 13.04 -7.16 -25.89
C ARG A 45 13.44 -8.60 -26.23
N THR A 46 13.54 -9.48 -25.24
CA THR A 46 13.95 -10.89 -25.43
C THR A 46 13.14 -11.79 -24.52
N GLY A 47 12.25 -12.53 -25.10
CA GLY A 47 11.49 -13.74 -24.75
C GLY A 47 11.44 -14.34 -23.33
N SER A 48 12.05 -13.74 -22.32
CA SER A 48 12.00 -14.18 -20.92
C SER A 48 11.02 -13.31 -20.13
N GLU A 49 9.77 -13.23 -20.60
CA GLU A 49 8.73 -12.39 -19.99
C GLU A 49 8.31 -12.84 -18.59
N ALA A 50 8.54 -14.10 -18.22
CA ALA A 50 8.07 -14.69 -17.00
C ALA A 50 8.76 -14.18 -15.71
N ARG A 51 9.90 -13.47 -15.83
CA ARG A 51 10.68 -12.99 -14.68
C ARG A 51 11.00 -11.50 -14.68
N SER A 52 10.48 -10.74 -15.64
CA SER A 52 10.67 -9.30 -15.70
C SER A 52 9.38 -8.57 -15.33
N GLY A 53 9.49 -7.51 -14.53
CA GLY A 53 8.38 -6.71 -14.07
C GLY A 53 7.98 -6.99 -12.63
N THR A 54 6.92 -6.30 -12.20
CA THR A 54 6.40 -6.43 -10.84
C THR A 54 5.55 -7.67 -10.72
N ARG A 55 5.86 -8.51 -9.74
CA ARG A 55 5.13 -9.76 -9.49
C ARG A 55 4.90 -9.99 -8.01
N ILE A 56 3.87 -10.75 -7.69
CA ILE A 56 3.58 -11.24 -6.35
C ILE A 56 4.06 -12.69 -6.23
N ILE A 57 4.78 -12.97 -5.16
CA ILE A 57 5.13 -14.30 -4.67
C ILE A 57 4.15 -14.62 -3.57
N SER A 58 3.25 -15.55 -3.82
CA SER A 58 2.23 -15.95 -2.85
C SER A 58 2.79 -16.85 -1.75
N PRO A 59 2.10 -17.02 -0.62
CA PRO A 59 2.46 -18.02 0.39
C PRO A 59 2.72 -19.40 -0.20
N ALA A 60 1.93 -19.85 -1.18
CA ALA A 60 2.07 -21.18 -1.80
C ALA A 60 3.36 -21.36 -2.61
N ALA A 61 3.98 -20.28 -3.08
CA ALA A 61 5.29 -20.33 -3.71
C ALA A 61 6.40 -20.65 -2.68
N LEU A 62 6.20 -20.21 -1.43
CA LEU A 62 7.15 -20.37 -0.34
C LEU A 62 6.94 -21.66 0.46
N LEU A 63 5.67 -22.07 0.60
CA LEU A 63 5.27 -23.30 1.31
C LEU A 63 4.03 -23.92 0.64
N PRO A 64 4.15 -25.06 -0.02
CA PRO A 64 3.02 -25.75 -0.61
C PRO A 64 1.90 -26.04 0.40
N GLY A 65 0.65 -25.91 -0.04
CA GLY A 65 -0.54 -26.11 0.80
C GLY A 65 -1.03 -24.82 1.49
N THR A 66 -0.39 -23.70 1.28
CA THR A 66 -0.86 -22.36 1.70
C THR A 66 -1.54 -21.62 0.53
N TRP A 67 -1.86 -20.34 0.69
CA TRP A 67 -2.62 -19.59 -0.31
C TRP A 67 -1.83 -19.30 -1.59
N GLY A 68 -2.40 -19.67 -2.74
CA GLY A 68 -1.97 -19.17 -4.05
C GLY A 68 -2.37 -17.68 -4.24
N ALA A 69 -1.85 -17.03 -5.27
CA ALA A 69 -2.06 -15.59 -5.49
C ALA A 69 -3.56 -15.20 -5.57
N ALA A 70 -4.40 -16.03 -6.19
CA ALA A 70 -5.84 -15.77 -6.30
C ALA A 70 -6.63 -16.07 -5.01
N GLN A 71 -6.01 -16.76 -4.05
CA GLN A 71 -6.64 -17.16 -2.79
C GLN A 71 -6.33 -16.19 -1.64
N ILE A 72 -5.37 -15.26 -1.83
CA ILE A 72 -5.08 -14.24 -0.83
C ILE A 72 -6.34 -13.43 -0.57
N PRO A 73 -6.82 -13.33 0.68
CA PRO A 73 -7.99 -12.53 1.04
C PRO A 73 -7.82 -11.06 0.63
N ALA A 74 -8.88 -10.45 0.10
CA ALA A 74 -8.81 -9.10 -0.47
C ALA A 74 -8.44 -8.02 0.57
N ASP A 75 -8.82 -8.22 1.83
CA ASP A 75 -8.47 -7.34 2.94
C ASP A 75 -6.97 -7.35 3.26
N ARG A 76 -6.25 -8.42 2.88
CA ARG A 76 -4.79 -8.49 3.02
C ARG A 76 -4.04 -7.81 1.87
N LEU A 77 -4.72 -7.51 0.76
CA LEU A 77 -4.14 -6.88 -0.42
C LEU A 77 -4.22 -5.33 -0.39
N ILE A 78 -4.87 -4.78 0.64
CA ILE A 78 -5.02 -3.35 0.84
C ILE A 78 -4.68 -3.03 2.29
N GLY A 79 -3.83 -2.03 2.52
CA GLY A 79 -3.46 -1.65 3.88
C GLY A 79 -2.60 -0.40 3.96
N PRO A 80 -2.29 0.04 5.18
CA PRO A 80 -1.30 1.09 5.38
C PRO A 80 0.03 0.68 4.75
N LEU A 81 0.67 1.60 4.05
CA LEU A 81 2.02 1.41 3.51
C LEU A 81 3.03 2.03 4.46
N VAL A 82 3.99 1.23 4.86
CA VAL A 82 5.21 1.65 5.57
C VAL A 82 6.39 1.51 4.63
N VAL A 83 7.19 2.54 4.48
CA VAL A 83 8.43 2.49 3.69
C VAL A 83 9.62 2.58 4.65
N MET A 84 10.47 1.56 4.65
CA MET A 84 11.71 1.53 5.41
C MET A 84 12.89 1.71 4.47
N GLU A 85 13.85 2.53 4.88
CA GLU A 85 15.05 2.80 4.09
C GLU A 85 16.18 1.85 4.47
N LEU A 86 16.69 1.15 3.48
CA LEU A 86 17.86 0.30 3.61
C LEU A 86 19.08 1.04 3.05
N ASN A 87 20.02 1.38 3.92
CA ASN A 87 21.26 2.04 3.53
C ASN A 87 22.13 1.16 2.62
N ALA A 88 22.91 1.80 1.75
CA ALA A 88 23.79 1.11 0.81
C ALA A 88 24.82 0.19 1.48
N SER A 89 25.22 0.50 2.72
CA SER A 89 26.17 -0.29 3.51
C SER A 89 25.55 -1.51 4.19
N SER A 90 24.21 -1.58 4.26
CA SER A 90 23.48 -2.66 4.94
C SER A 90 22.96 -3.69 3.95
N ALA A 91 23.01 -4.96 4.34
CA ALA A 91 22.46 -6.05 3.51
C ALA A 91 20.93 -6.15 3.64
N GLU A 92 20.40 -5.90 4.84
CA GLU A 92 19.00 -6.09 5.21
C GLU A 92 18.59 -5.11 6.32
N ILE A 93 17.29 -4.91 6.49
CA ILE A 93 16.67 -4.21 7.62
C ILE A 93 16.74 -5.14 8.83
N SER A 94 17.43 -4.71 9.87
CA SER A 94 17.53 -5.42 11.15
C SER A 94 16.35 -5.10 12.07
N ILE A 95 16.25 -5.83 13.18
CA ILE A 95 15.26 -5.52 14.24
C ILE A 95 15.51 -4.14 14.86
N ASP A 96 16.77 -3.73 14.99
CA ASP A 96 17.13 -2.41 15.50
C ASP A 96 16.73 -1.30 14.53
N ASP A 97 16.81 -1.54 13.21
CA ASP A 97 16.32 -0.59 12.20
C ASP A 97 14.80 -0.42 12.31
N VAL A 98 14.06 -1.50 12.54
CA VAL A 98 12.62 -1.42 12.79
C VAL A 98 12.32 -0.62 14.06
N ALA A 99 13.04 -0.88 15.16
CA ALA A 99 12.88 -0.14 16.41
C ALA A 99 13.21 1.35 16.25
N ASN A 100 14.25 1.69 15.51
CA ASN A 100 14.64 3.06 15.20
C ASN A 100 13.58 3.76 14.33
N TRP A 101 13.02 3.05 13.33
CA TRP A 101 11.93 3.55 12.52
C TRP A 101 10.69 3.84 13.38
N GLU A 102 10.30 2.92 14.26
CA GLU A 102 9.16 3.11 15.19
C GLU A 102 9.38 4.25 16.18
N ALA A 103 10.61 4.46 16.63
CA ALA A 103 10.94 5.59 17.50
C ALA A 103 10.72 6.96 16.82
N GLN A 104 10.88 7.02 15.50
CA GLN A 104 10.72 8.25 14.72
C GLN A 104 9.29 8.48 14.24
N HIS A 105 8.56 7.41 13.90
CA HIS A 105 7.27 7.50 13.20
C HIS A 105 6.09 6.97 14.02
N GLY A 106 6.35 6.40 15.19
CA GLY A 106 5.38 5.64 15.95
C GLY A 106 5.30 4.18 15.51
N PRO A 107 4.54 3.34 16.22
CA PRO A 107 4.44 1.91 15.93
C PRO A 107 3.97 1.66 14.48
N VAL A 108 4.56 0.67 13.82
CA VAL A 108 4.08 0.19 12.52
C VAL A 108 2.59 -0.14 12.65
N PRO A 109 1.70 0.44 11.82
CA PRO A 109 0.28 0.19 11.90
C PRO A 109 -0.06 -1.30 11.75
N LEU A 110 -1.02 -1.80 12.51
CA LEU A 110 -1.51 -3.18 12.36
C LEU A 110 -2.04 -3.40 10.94
N GLY A 111 -1.68 -4.52 10.35
CA GLY A 111 -2.07 -4.87 8.99
C GLY A 111 -1.33 -4.09 7.90
N ALA A 112 -0.21 -3.45 8.23
CA ALA A 112 0.60 -2.74 7.25
C ALA A 112 1.22 -3.68 6.21
N ILE A 113 1.52 -3.11 5.06
CA ILE A 113 2.38 -3.71 4.03
C ILE A 113 3.69 -2.93 4.08
N VAL A 114 4.79 -3.63 4.31
CA VAL A 114 6.11 -3.02 4.51
C VAL A 114 6.89 -3.04 3.21
N ALA A 115 7.27 -1.85 2.72
CA ALA A 115 8.13 -1.68 1.57
C ALA A 115 9.56 -1.37 2.01
N VAL A 116 10.54 -1.97 1.35
CA VAL A 116 11.96 -1.66 1.56
C VAL A 116 12.51 -0.92 0.35
N ARG A 117 12.96 0.31 0.58
CA ARG A 117 13.59 1.19 -0.39
C ARG A 117 15.09 1.26 -0.12
N ARG A 118 15.93 1.00 -1.13
CA ARG A 118 17.37 1.19 -1.01
C ARG A 118 17.74 2.64 -1.27
N VAL A 119 18.61 3.20 -0.40
CA VAL A 119 19.11 4.59 -0.53
C VAL A 119 20.62 4.61 -0.64
N GLY A 120 21.17 5.64 -1.31
CA GLY A 120 22.60 5.91 -1.36
C GLY A 120 23.44 5.08 -2.32
N THR A 121 22.83 4.32 -3.23
CA THR A 121 23.60 3.59 -4.26
C THR A 121 22.92 3.62 -5.62
N THR A 122 23.71 3.92 -6.67
CA THR A 122 23.35 3.72 -8.07
C THR A 122 23.79 2.36 -8.58
N ARG A 123 24.64 1.66 -7.81
CA ARG A 123 25.14 0.34 -8.17
C ARG A 123 24.14 -0.71 -7.69
N ARG A 124 23.60 -1.50 -8.63
CA ARG A 124 22.96 -2.78 -8.30
C ARG A 124 24.00 -3.62 -7.54
N LEU A 125 23.98 -3.53 -6.22
CA LEU A 125 24.61 -4.57 -5.43
C LEU A 125 23.76 -5.81 -5.67
N ALA A 126 24.36 -6.80 -6.28
CA ALA A 126 23.79 -8.12 -6.48
C ALA A 126 23.71 -8.84 -5.11
N SER A 127 22.91 -8.31 -4.21
CA SER A 127 22.44 -9.08 -3.08
C SER A 127 21.09 -9.63 -3.49
N ASP A 128 21.10 -10.85 -4.00
CA ASP A 128 19.87 -11.62 -4.28
C ASP A 128 19.13 -12.01 -3.00
N SER A 129 19.57 -11.54 -1.83
CA SER A 129 18.95 -11.85 -0.54
C SER A 129 17.74 -10.96 -0.28
N PHE A 130 16.79 -11.49 0.48
CA PHE A 130 15.65 -10.74 0.96
C PHE A 130 16.11 -9.61 1.88
N PRO A 131 15.63 -8.36 1.69
CA PRO A 131 16.20 -7.18 2.35
C PRO A 131 15.65 -6.93 3.77
N VAL A 132 15.10 -7.94 4.43
CA VAL A 132 14.61 -7.88 5.82
C VAL A 132 15.13 -9.12 6.54
N SER A 133 15.77 -8.93 7.70
CA SER A 133 16.26 -10.04 8.51
C SER A 133 15.13 -10.93 9.04
N ALA A 134 15.42 -12.18 9.34
CA ALA A 134 14.42 -13.12 9.83
C ALA A 134 13.76 -12.63 11.13
N ASP A 135 14.55 -12.03 12.04
CA ASP A 135 14.03 -11.53 13.32
C ASP A 135 13.16 -10.28 13.14
N ALA A 136 13.55 -9.36 12.25
CA ALA A 136 12.76 -8.19 11.90
C ALA A 136 11.44 -8.59 11.22
N ALA A 137 11.50 -9.52 10.28
CA ALA A 137 10.31 -10.04 9.61
C ALA A 137 9.37 -10.74 10.59
N GLN A 138 9.91 -11.55 11.49
CA GLN A 138 9.13 -12.22 12.53
C GLN A 138 8.43 -11.20 13.44
N PHE A 139 9.15 -10.20 13.94
CA PHE A 139 8.58 -9.15 14.78
C PHE A 139 7.45 -8.41 14.05
N LEU A 140 7.66 -8.02 12.79
CA LEU A 140 6.67 -7.33 11.99
C LEU A 140 5.42 -8.18 11.77
N MET A 141 5.56 -9.48 11.57
CA MET A 141 4.44 -10.40 11.39
C MET A 141 3.70 -10.67 12.71
N ASP A 142 4.42 -10.95 13.79
CA ASP A 142 3.82 -11.35 15.07
C ASP A 142 3.23 -10.16 15.84
N ALA A 143 3.96 -9.04 15.90
CA ALA A 143 3.62 -7.90 16.73
C ALA A 143 2.84 -6.80 15.97
N ARG A 144 2.91 -6.77 14.64
CA ARG A 144 2.29 -5.74 13.78
C ARG A 144 1.30 -6.28 12.76
N ASP A 145 1.06 -7.60 12.74
CA ASP A 145 0.16 -8.26 11.76
C ASP A 145 0.48 -7.82 10.31
N THR A 146 1.78 -7.62 10.01
CA THR A 146 2.19 -7.23 8.66
C THR A 146 1.66 -8.23 7.65
N ARG A 147 1.06 -7.76 6.55
CA ARG A 147 0.33 -8.60 5.57
C ARG A 147 1.17 -8.97 4.37
N GLY A 148 2.24 -8.23 4.10
CA GLY A 148 3.12 -8.49 2.98
C GLY A 148 4.33 -7.57 2.98
N PHE A 149 5.29 -7.92 2.14
CA PHE A 149 6.51 -7.15 1.91
C PHE A 149 6.60 -6.73 0.45
N VAL A 150 7.16 -5.54 0.21
CA VAL A 150 7.33 -4.96 -1.13
C VAL A 150 8.79 -4.58 -1.32
N VAL A 151 9.41 -5.03 -2.40
CA VAL A 151 10.83 -4.76 -2.68
C VAL A 151 11.04 -4.33 -4.14
N GLU A 152 12.05 -3.50 -4.38
CA GLU A 152 12.36 -2.97 -5.72
C GLU A 152 13.12 -3.96 -6.60
N THR A 153 13.81 -4.91 -6.00
CA THR A 153 14.60 -5.93 -6.72
C THR A 153 13.93 -7.29 -6.62
N ALA A 154 14.28 -8.18 -7.54
CA ALA A 154 13.96 -9.59 -7.36
C ALA A 154 14.67 -10.09 -6.11
N ALA A 155 13.91 -10.53 -5.13
CA ALA A 155 14.43 -11.00 -3.87
C ALA A 155 14.58 -12.52 -3.91
N SER A 156 15.78 -13.01 -3.72
CA SER A 156 15.98 -14.46 -3.54
C SER A 156 15.55 -14.86 -2.13
N LEU A 157 14.25 -15.08 -1.95
CA LEU A 157 13.71 -15.68 -0.73
C LEU A 157 14.19 -17.14 -0.55
N GLY A 158 14.60 -17.79 -1.65
CA GLY A 158 14.87 -19.24 -1.68
C GLY A 158 16.08 -19.72 -0.88
N SER A 159 16.94 -18.82 -0.41
CA SER A 159 18.14 -19.21 0.40
C SER A 159 17.80 -19.42 1.87
N ASP A 160 16.82 -18.72 2.43
CA ASP A 160 16.40 -18.91 3.83
C ASP A 160 15.02 -19.62 3.91
N ARG A 161 15.09 -20.96 4.00
CA ARG A 161 13.89 -21.80 4.12
C ARG A 161 13.09 -21.52 5.39
N LYS A 162 13.74 -21.07 6.49
CA LYS A 162 13.05 -20.76 7.74
C LYS A 162 12.21 -19.51 7.57
N LEU A 163 12.79 -18.47 7.01
CA LEU A 163 12.10 -17.21 6.73
C LEU A 163 10.95 -17.42 5.73
N CYS A 164 11.18 -18.15 4.63
CA CYS A 164 10.13 -18.49 3.68
C CYS A 164 8.93 -19.19 4.34
N ARG A 165 9.23 -20.18 5.21
CA ARG A 165 8.19 -20.89 5.94
C ARG A 165 7.42 -19.97 6.89
N GLN A 166 8.10 -19.08 7.61
CA GLN A 166 7.46 -18.11 8.50
C GLN A 166 6.53 -17.17 7.73
N ILE A 167 7.02 -16.55 6.65
CA ILE A 167 6.22 -15.67 5.77
C ILE A 167 4.95 -16.40 5.29
N ALA A 168 5.09 -17.63 4.80
CA ALA A 168 3.98 -18.40 4.28
C ALA A 168 2.95 -18.80 5.36
N LEU A 169 3.40 -19.20 6.55
CA LEU A 169 2.51 -19.59 7.65
C LEU A 169 1.69 -18.43 8.20
N HIS A 170 2.22 -17.20 8.16
CA HIS A 170 1.47 -15.98 8.48
C HIS A 170 0.54 -15.53 7.34
N GLY A 171 0.52 -16.27 6.23
CA GLY A 171 -0.26 -15.88 5.04
C GLY A 171 0.25 -14.62 4.36
N ASN A 172 1.51 -14.26 4.58
CA ASN A 172 2.13 -13.09 3.99
C ASN A 172 2.66 -13.40 2.59
N TYR A 173 2.66 -12.39 1.76
CA TYR A 173 3.17 -12.45 0.40
C TYR A 173 4.33 -11.48 0.22
N VAL A 174 5.09 -11.65 -0.85
CA VAL A 174 6.13 -10.71 -1.26
C VAL A 174 5.83 -10.18 -2.66
N VAL A 175 5.91 -8.86 -2.81
CA VAL A 175 5.87 -8.20 -4.12
C VAL A 175 7.28 -7.76 -4.45
N GLU A 176 7.78 -8.18 -5.60
CA GLU A 176 9.10 -7.81 -6.06
C GLU A 176 9.07 -7.11 -7.42
N GLY A 177 10.19 -6.46 -7.77
CA GLY A 177 10.32 -5.72 -9.01
C GLY A 177 9.45 -4.46 -9.05
N THR A 178 9.19 -3.84 -7.91
CA THR A 178 8.50 -2.54 -7.87
C THR A 178 9.43 -1.40 -8.28
N SER A 179 8.87 -0.26 -8.56
CA SER A 179 9.57 0.95 -8.91
C SER A 179 8.99 2.16 -8.19
N ARG A 180 9.74 3.28 -8.17
CA ARG A 180 9.25 4.58 -7.68
C ARG A 180 8.91 4.64 -6.18
N LEU A 181 9.42 3.72 -5.35
CA LEU A 181 9.25 3.81 -3.90
C LEU A 181 9.82 5.14 -3.34
N ALA A 182 10.82 5.72 -4.01
CA ALA A 182 11.37 7.03 -3.66
C ALA A 182 10.37 8.20 -3.77
N ALA A 183 9.26 8.02 -4.48
CA ALA A 183 8.20 9.03 -4.58
C ALA A 183 7.23 9.02 -3.39
N LEU A 184 7.38 8.08 -2.47
CA LEU A 184 6.47 7.88 -1.35
C LEU A 184 7.11 8.34 -0.03
N PRO A 185 6.30 8.91 0.88
CA PRO A 185 6.73 9.14 2.25
C PRO A 185 6.84 7.80 3.01
N GLU A 186 7.55 7.82 4.12
CA GLU A 186 7.73 6.62 4.95
C GLU A 186 6.43 6.15 5.62
N THR A 187 5.50 7.07 5.84
CA THR A 187 4.20 6.81 6.47
C THR A 187 3.07 7.57 5.76
N GLY A 188 1.82 7.26 6.11
CA GLY A 188 0.64 8.02 5.68
C GLY A 188 0.11 7.67 4.29
N SER A 189 0.71 6.69 3.61
CA SER A 189 0.19 6.16 2.35
C SER A 189 -0.65 4.90 2.57
N LEU A 190 -1.57 4.64 1.64
CA LEU A 190 -2.27 3.37 1.48
C LEU A 190 -1.72 2.66 0.25
N ILE A 191 -1.56 1.33 0.32
CA ILE A 191 -1.16 0.53 -0.84
C ILE A 191 -2.26 -0.45 -1.24
N ILE A 192 -2.37 -0.67 -2.55
CA ILE A 192 -3.24 -1.67 -3.17
C ILE A 192 -2.37 -2.58 -4.01
N VAL A 193 -2.42 -3.86 -3.71
CA VAL A 193 -1.75 -4.94 -4.46
C VAL A 193 -2.84 -5.72 -5.19
N ALA A 194 -2.82 -5.73 -6.53
CA ALA A 194 -3.89 -6.30 -7.35
C ALA A 194 -3.38 -7.45 -8.24
N PRO A 195 -3.24 -8.67 -7.70
CA PRO A 195 -2.89 -9.84 -8.49
C PRO A 195 -4.04 -10.29 -9.39
N GLY A 196 -3.72 -10.92 -10.50
CA GLY A 196 -4.72 -11.58 -11.33
C GLY A 196 -5.36 -12.78 -10.61
N LYS A 197 -6.65 -13.02 -10.86
CA LYS A 197 -7.42 -14.16 -10.32
C LYS A 197 -7.13 -15.47 -11.07
N ASN A 198 -5.86 -15.83 -11.22
CA ASN A 198 -5.46 -17.14 -11.76
C ASN A 198 -5.31 -18.13 -10.61
N SER A 199 -6.22 -19.09 -10.53
CA SER A 199 -6.34 -20.03 -9.39
C SER A 199 -5.13 -20.94 -9.18
N ASN A 200 -4.33 -21.16 -10.23
CA ASN A 200 -3.20 -22.10 -10.17
C ASN A 200 -1.84 -21.40 -10.03
N ALA A 201 -1.83 -20.06 -9.96
CA ALA A 201 -0.59 -19.32 -9.90
C ALA A 201 -0.08 -19.18 -8.47
N THR A 202 1.11 -19.67 -8.21
CA THR A 202 1.88 -19.38 -6.98
C THR A 202 2.61 -18.04 -7.09
N GLU A 203 3.00 -17.66 -8.30
CA GLU A 203 3.56 -16.36 -8.66
C GLU A 203 2.72 -15.75 -9.78
N SER A 204 2.50 -14.45 -9.76
CA SER A 204 1.67 -13.77 -10.76
C SER A 204 2.15 -12.34 -10.99
N PRO A 205 2.07 -11.82 -12.22
CA PRO A 205 2.15 -10.38 -12.44
C PRO A 205 1.13 -9.65 -11.59
N VAL A 206 1.51 -8.48 -11.09
CA VAL A 206 0.66 -7.70 -10.18
C VAL A 206 0.72 -6.21 -10.49
N ARG A 207 -0.43 -5.54 -10.44
CA ARG A 207 -0.49 -4.09 -10.39
C ARG A 207 -0.39 -3.62 -8.95
N VAL A 208 0.49 -2.65 -8.71
CA VAL A 208 0.72 -2.08 -7.38
C VAL A 208 0.53 -0.58 -7.44
N LEU A 209 -0.39 -0.08 -6.64
CA LEU A 209 -0.71 1.34 -6.57
C LEU A 209 -0.57 1.82 -5.12
N ALA A 210 0.08 2.95 -4.94
CA ALA A 210 0.10 3.63 -3.65
C ALA A 210 -0.68 4.94 -3.74
N MET A 211 -1.47 5.24 -2.72
CA MET A 211 -2.21 6.48 -2.58
C MET A 211 -1.66 7.25 -1.38
N ARG A 212 -1.23 8.48 -1.60
CA ARG A 212 -0.75 9.38 -0.54
C ARG A 212 -1.73 10.50 -0.28
N GLY A 213 -1.88 10.84 1.01
CA GLY A 213 -2.65 12.00 1.44
C GLY A 213 -1.94 13.32 1.20
#